data_d8b97c5b74d5c4c36e607683b1832bff
#
_entry.id   d8b97c5b74d5c4c36e607683b1832bff
#
_cell.length_a   1.000
_cell.length_b   1.000
_cell.length_c   1.000
_cell.angle_alpha   90.00
_cell.angle_beta   90.00
_cell.angle_gamma   90.00
#
_symmetry.space_group_name_H-M   'P 1'
#
loop_
_entity.id
_entity.type
_entity.pdbx_description
1 polymer ?
#
loop_
_entity_poly.entity_id
_entity_poly.type
_entity_poly.pdbx_seq_one_letter_code
_entity_poly.pdbx_strand_id
1 'polypeptide(L)'
;MITIRGGPTIYHTGDTDLFSDMALLSLFHNIDVMLVCIGDHFTMGPARAAEAVKLVNPREVVPMHYGTFPVLTGTPEAFESELEKRMSKARLRVMKIGETIVLSAR
;
A
#
# COMPACT_ATOMS: atom_id res chain seq x y z
N MET A 1 9.47 6.30 5.48
CA MET A 1 10.02 4.94 5.32
C MET A 1 10.76 4.56 6.59
N ILE A 2 10.59 3.33 7.04
CA ILE A 2 11.23 2.80 8.26
C ILE A 2 12.00 1.55 7.88
N THR A 3 13.29 1.53 8.17
CA THR A 3 14.13 0.33 7.98
C THR A 3 14.57 -0.18 9.33
N ILE A 4 14.25 -1.43 9.62
CA ILE A 4 14.61 -2.10 10.87
C ILE A 4 15.91 -2.87 10.65
N ARG A 5 16.92 -2.62 11.46
CA ARG A 5 18.21 -3.29 11.32
C ARG A 5 18.03 -4.80 11.47
N GLY A 6 18.41 -5.57 10.45
CA GLY A 6 18.20 -7.02 10.40
C GLY A 6 16.75 -7.44 10.20
N GLY A 7 15.87 -6.51 9.88
CA GLY A 7 14.44 -6.74 9.71
C GLY A 7 13.89 -6.06 8.45
N PRO A 8 12.56 -5.91 8.38
CA PRO A 8 11.90 -5.38 7.20
C PRO A 8 12.09 -3.88 7.00
N THR A 9 11.92 -3.47 5.74
CA THR A 9 11.77 -2.07 5.34
C THR A 9 10.30 -1.81 5.05
N ILE A 10 9.75 -0.79 5.69
CA ILE A 10 8.33 -0.44 5.67
C ILE A 10 8.16 0.94 5.02
N TYR A 11 7.28 1.04 4.04
CA TYR A 11 6.86 2.32 3.50
C TYR A 11 5.41 2.59 3.88
N HIS A 12 5.19 3.63 4.68
CA HIS A 12 3.87 4.14 5.05
C HIS A 12 3.63 5.41 4.23
N THR A 13 2.60 5.41 3.38
CA THR A 13 2.36 6.54 2.46
C THR A 13 1.94 7.81 3.20
N GLY A 14 1.34 7.68 4.39
CA GLY A 14 0.59 8.79 4.97
C GLY A 14 -0.62 9.13 4.10
N ASP A 15 -1.16 10.32 4.29
CA ASP A 15 -2.24 10.84 3.47
C ASP A 15 -1.63 11.54 2.26
N THR A 16 -1.75 10.94 1.09
CA THR A 16 -1.12 11.44 -0.12
C THR A 16 -1.94 11.13 -1.36
N ASP A 17 -1.66 11.84 -2.44
CA ASP A 17 -2.03 11.43 -3.78
C ASP A 17 -0.83 10.72 -4.45
N LEU A 18 -1.05 10.20 -5.63
CA LEU A 18 -0.03 9.55 -6.46
C LEU A 18 0.97 10.59 -6.97
N PHE A 19 2.26 10.28 -6.86
CA PHE A 19 3.30 11.09 -7.46
C PHE A 19 4.43 10.21 -8.01
N SER A 20 5.04 10.67 -9.10
CA SER A 20 6.00 9.86 -9.87
C SER A 20 7.24 9.46 -9.10
N ASP A 21 7.68 10.30 -8.15
CA ASP A 21 8.90 10.03 -7.39
C ASP A 21 8.78 8.86 -6.41
N MET A 22 7.57 8.34 -6.21
CA MET A 22 7.40 7.06 -5.50
C MET A 22 8.24 5.95 -6.15
N ALA A 23 8.49 6.01 -7.46
CA ALA A 23 9.33 5.06 -8.17
C ALA A 23 10.78 5.07 -7.69
N LEU A 24 11.26 6.17 -7.13
CA LEU A 24 12.62 6.27 -6.61
C LEU A 24 12.85 5.33 -5.43
N LEU A 25 11.80 5.01 -4.68
CA LEU A 25 11.91 4.08 -3.55
C LEU A 25 12.34 2.69 -4.01
N SER A 26 11.79 2.22 -5.13
CA SER A 26 12.14 0.90 -5.67
C SER A 26 13.53 0.87 -6.32
N LEU A 27 14.05 2.03 -6.73
CA LEU A 27 15.41 2.11 -7.28
C LEU A 27 16.48 1.89 -6.21
N PHE A 28 16.23 2.36 -4.99
CA PHE A 28 17.25 2.39 -3.94
C PHE A 28 16.96 1.47 -2.77
N HIS A 29 15.74 0.92 -2.69
CA HIS A 29 15.31 0.11 -1.57
C HIS A 29 14.48 -1.09 -2.03
N ASN A 30 14.56 -2.16 -1.26
CA ASN A 30 13.62 -3.28 -1.36
C ASN A 30 12.57 -3.10 -0.27
N ILE A 31 11.37 -2.74 -0.65
CA ILE A 31 10.27 -2.50 0.30
C ILE A 31 9.59 -3.83 0.63
N ASP A 32 9.60 -4.20 1.89
CA ASP A 32 8.98 -5.45 2.34
C ASP A 32 7.47 -5.31 2.48
N VAL A 33 7.01 -4.21 3.05
CA VAL A 33 5.59 -3.93 3.17
C VAL A 33 5.30 -2.45 2.90
N MET A 34 4.23 -2.19 2.17
CA MET A 34 3.70 -0.86 1.91
C MET A 34 2.34 -0.72 2.57
N LEU A 35 2.19 0.27 3.42
CA LEU A 35 0.91 0.67 3.98
C LEU A 35 0.39 1.83 3.13
N VAL A 36 -0.68 1.59 2.37
CA VAL A 36 -1.14 2.52 1.33
C VAL A 36 -2.57 3.00 1.59
N CYS A 37 -2.78 4.32 1.52
CA CYS A 37 -4.11 4.91 1.63
C CYS A 37 -4.92 4.62 0.36
N ILE A 38 -6.19 4.19 0.55
CA ILE A 38 -7.09 3.81 -0.55
C ILE A 38 -8.49 4.43 -0.45
N GLY A 39 -8.75 5.25 0.57
CA GLY A 39 -10.09 5.70 0.89
C GLY A 39 -10.75 6.65 -0.11
N ASP A 40 -9.97 7.27 -0.99
CA ASP A 40 -10.40 8.33 -1.89
C ASP A 40 -10.80 9.61 -1.12
N HIS A 41 -11.37 10.57 -1.79
CA HIS A 41 -11.80 11.86 -1.29
C HIS A 41 -10.64 12.73 -0.76
N PHE A 42 -9.98 12.34 0.33
CA PHE A 42 -8.83 13.07 0.91
C PHE A 42 -7.48 12.53 0.46
N THR A 43 -7.45 11.33 -0.09
CA THR A 43 -6.24 10.59 -0.44
C THR A 43 -6.41 9.91 -1.79
N MET A 44 -5.45 9.04 -2.14
CA MET A 44 -5.63 8.17 -3.31
C MET A 44 -6.85 7.28 -3.14
N GLY A 45 -7.56 7.04 -4.24
CA GLY A 45 -8.52 5.95 -4.34
C GLY A 45 -7.85 4.66 -4.81
N PRO A 46 -8.64 3.57 -4.97
CA PRO A 46 -8.10 2.26 -5.33
C PRO A 46 -7.23 2.22 -6.59
N ALA A 47 -7.64 2.89 -7.66
CA ALA A 47 -6.89 2.88 -8.92
C ALA A 47 -5.52 3.56 -8.78
N ARG A 48 -5.48 4.75 -8.20
CA ARG A 48 -4.22 5.47 -7.99
C ARG A 48 -3.33 4.76 -6.97
N ALA A 49 -3.92 4.19 -5.93
CA ALA A 49 -3.18 3.39 -4.96
C ALA A 49 -2.52 2.17 -5.63
N ALA A 50 -3.21 1.50 -6.54
CA ALA A 50 -2.63 0.39 -7.29
C ALA A 50 -1.48 0.83 -8.21
N GLU A 51 -1.56 2.03 -8.80
CA GLU A 51 -0.43 2.61 -9.53
C GLU A 51 0.75 2.89 -8.60
N ALA A 52 0.49 3.41 -7.40
CA ALA A 52 1.54 3.63 -6.40
C ALA A 52 2.24 2.32 -6.02
N VAL A 53 1.49 1.24 -5.84
CA VAL A 53 2.05 -0.09 -5.60
C VAL A 53 2.96 -0.53 -6.74
N LYS A 54 2.55 -0.28 -7.99
CA LYS A 54 3.37 -0.58 -9.15
C LYS A 54 4.69 0.18 -9.13
N LEU A 55 4.67 1.46 -8.77
CA LEU A 55 5.89 2.29 -8.69
C LEU A 55 6.81 1.85 -7.55
N VAL A 56 6.26 1.58 -6.39
CA VAL A 56 7.02 1.19 -5.18
C VAL A 56 7.47 -0.26 -5.24
N ASN A 57 6.68 -1.11 -5.88
CA ASN A 57 6.97 -2.54 -6.06
C ASN A 57 7.29 -3.26 -4.73
N PRO A 58 6.42 -3.17 -3.71
CA PRO A 58 6.64 -3.83 -2.43
C PRO A 58 6.39 -5.33 -2.54
N ARG A 59 6.93 -6.10 -1.59
CA ARG A 59 6.62 -7.53 -1.48
C ARG A 59 5.19 -7.78 -1.00
N GLU A 60 4.78 -7.03 0.01
CA GLU A 60 3.42 -7.08 0.57
C GLU A 60 2.81 -5.68 0.62
N VAL A 61 1.50 -5.60 0.50
CA VAL A 61 0.76 -4.33 0.59
C VAL A 61 -0.44 -4.46 1.52
N VAL A 62 -0.60 -3.48 2.39
CA VAL A 62 -1.70 -3.39 3.34
C VAL A 62 -2.47 -2.10 3.05
N PRO A 63 -3.75 -2.17 2.65
CA PRO A 63 -4.56 -0.98 2.47
C PRO A 63 -4.94 -0.38 3.82
N MET A 64 -5.00 0.95 3.87
CA MET A 64 -5.40 1.71 5.05
C MET A 64 -6.22 2.94 4.67
N HIS A 65 -6.70 3.68 5.67
CA HIS A 65 -7.43 4.94 5.49
C HIS A 65 -8.69 4.75 4.63
N TYR A 66 -9.54 3.79 5.03
CA TYR A 66 -10.81 3.52 4.37
C TYR A 66 -11.89 3.13 5.39
N GLY A 67 -13.15 3.33 5.02
CA GLY A 67 -14.30 2.82 5.79
C GLY A 67 -14.60 3.54 7.10
N THR A 68 -13.83 4.54 7.51
CA THR A 68 -14.04 5.28 8.77
C THR A 68 -15.07 6.39 8.66
N PHE A 69 -15.24 6.94 7.47
CA PHE A 69 -16.23 7.99 7.19
C PHE A 69 -17.01 7.66 5.91
N PRO A 70 -18.32 8.05 5.84
CA PRO A 70 -19.13 7.75 4.64
C PRO A 70 -18.57 8.30 3.33
N VAL A 71 -17.80 9.39 3.37
CA VAL A 71 -17.19 10.00 2.17
C VAL A 71 -16.03 9.17 1.62
N LEU A 72 -15.48 8.26 2.40
CA LEU A 72 -14.39 7.38 1.96
C LEU A 72 -14.98 6.21 1.20
N THR A 73 -15.03 6.34 -0.12
CA THR A 73 -15.69 5.35 -1.01
C THR A 73 -14.78 4.20 -1.44
N GLY A 74 -13.46 4.34 -1.26
CA GLY A 74 -12.51 3.29 -1.60
C GLY A 74 -12.65 2.07 -0.69
N THR A 75 -12.60 0.87 -1.29
CA THR A 75 -12.72 -0.40 -0.57
C THR A 75 -11.55 -1.33 -0.87
N PRO A 76 -11.22 -2.26 0.04
CA PRO A 76 -10.21 -3.28 -0.24
C PRO A 76 -10.53 -4.13 -1.47
N GLU A 77 -11.80 -4.41 -1.73
CA GLU A 77 -12.25 -5.20 -2.88
C GLU A 77 -11.97 -4.48 -4.20
N ALA A 78 -12.27 -3.18 -4.25
CA ALA A 78 -11.97 -2.35 -5.42
C ALA A 78 -10.45 -2.24 -5.62
N PHE A 79 -9.69 -2.12 -4.55
CA PHE A 79 -8.23 -2.07 -4.60
C PHE A 79 -7.64 -3.39 -5.12
N GLU A 80 -8.13 -4.53 -4.64
CA GLU A 80 -7.74 -5.86 -5.13
C GLU A 80 -7.96 -5.98 -6.63
N SER A 81 -9.15 -5.57 -7.11
CA SER A 81 -9.47 -5.56 -8.54
C SER A 81 -8.50 -4.70 -9.35
N GLU A 82 -8.13 -3.54 -8.85
CA GLU A 82 -7.18 -2.65 -9.52
C GLU A 82 -5.75 -3.22 -9.54
N LEU A 83 -5.34 -3.92 -8.47
CA LEU A 83 -4.06 -4.63 -8.45
C LEU A 83 -4.03 -5.75 -9.49
N GLU A 84 -5.11 -6.51 -9.62
CA GLU A 84 -5.24 -7.59 -10.60
C GLU A 84 -5.16 -7.07 -12.04
N LYS A 85 -5.84 -5.96 -12.34
CA LYS A 85 -5.78 -5.32 -13.67
C LYS A 85 -4.36 -4.96 -14.06
N ARG A 86 -3.51 -4.63 -13.09
CA ARG A 86 -2.11 -4.24 -13.32
C ARG A 86 -1.14 -5.40 -13.17
N MET A 87 -1.66 -6.61 -12.96
CA MET A 87 -0.85 -7.83 -12.75
C MET A 87 0.19 -7.63 -11.65
N SER A 88 -0.21 -6.98 -10.57
CA SER A 88 0.67 -6.74 -9.41
C SER A 88 1.12 -8.05 -8.80
N LYS A 89 2.42 -8.14 -8.46
CA LYS A 89 2.99 -9.28 -7.75
C LYS A 89 2.99 -9.10 -6.24
N ALA A 90 2.61 -7.92 -5.76
CA ALA A 90 2.55 -7.65 -4.33
C ALA A 90 1.45 -8.50 -3.69
N ARG A 91 1.77 -9.10 -2.52
CA ARG A 91 0.80 -9.86 -1.76
C ARG A 91 -0.11 -8.89 -1.00
N LEU A 92 -1.40 -8.91 -1.32
CA LEU A 92 -2.40 -8.11 -0.62
C LEU A 92 -2.72 -8.73 0.75
N ARG A 93 -2.61 -7.93 1.80
CA ARG A 93 -2.95 -8.30 3.17
C ARG A 93 -3.98 -7.31 3.70
N VAL A 94 -5.27 -7.70 3.72
CA VAL A 94 -6.34 -6.88 4.30
C VAL A 94 -6.42 -7.18 5.80
N MET A 95 -6.17 -6.18 6.63
CA MET A 95 -6.15 -6.32 8.08
C MET A 95 -7.45 -5.83 8.70
N LYS A 96 -7.94 -6.55 9.69
CA LYS A 96 -9.03 -6.08 10.55
C LYS A 96 -8.47 -5.08 11.57
N ILE A 97 -9.34 -4.20 12.08
CA ILE A 97 -8.96 -3.28 13.16
C ILE A 97 -8.50 -4.09 14.37
N GLY A 98 -7.31 -3.76 14.87
CA GLY A 98 -6.70 -4.46 16.00
C GLY A 98 -5.94 -5.74 15.67
N GLU A 99 -5.98 -6.17 14.40
CA GLU A 99 -5.25 -7.34 13.96
C GLU A 99 -3.74 -7.09 13.93
N THR A 100 -2.96 -8.13 14.25
CA THR A 100 -1.51 -8.14 14.11
C THR A 100 -1.11 -9.16 13.06
N ILE A 101 -0.21 -8.78 12.16
CA ILE A 101 0.40 -9.71 11.22
C ILE A 101 1.91 -9.75 11.45
N VAL A 102 2.52 -10.89 11.14
CA VAL A 102 3.97 -11.07 11.21
C VAL A 102 4.52 -11.08 9.79
N LEU A 103 5.53 -10.25 9.54
CA LEU A 103 6.21 -10.21 8.24
C LEU A 103 7.26 -11.30 8.20
N SER A 104 7.29 -12.07 7.10
CA SER A 104 8.32 -13.08 6.91
C SER A 104 9.68 -12.41 6.71
N ALA A 105 10.73 -13.02 7.23
CA ALA A 105 12.10 -12.64 6.92
C ALA A 105 12.38 -12.88 5.42
N ARG A 106 13.26 -12.08 4.87
CA ARG A 106 13.75 -12.29 3.51
C ARG A 106 14.69 -13.46 3.42
#